data_51f95b643c7e53be93f9062125614187
#
_entry.id   51f95b643c7e53be93f9062125614187
#
_cell.length_a   1.000
_cell.length_b   1.000
_cell.length_c   1.000
_cell.angle_alpha   90.00
_cell.angle_beta   90.00
_cell.angle_gamma   90.00
#
_symmetry.space_group_name_H-M   'P 1'
#
loop_
_entity.id
_entity.type
_entity.pdbx_description
1 polymer ?
#
loop_
_entity_poly.entity_id
_entity_poly.type
_entity_poly.pdbx_seq_one_letter_code
_entity_poly.pdbx_strand_id
1 'polypeptide(L)'
;MGNQSVRIISTAFLLLICSSFAYGNDSQPVPAVRYWKPTTGSSISVRTVDPYSQIPKPPARSDPKLLVVMYHNLVFGRTGNVYNRDIYNFEHDVLFLKRNFEIIDFDELQRILAKDRDVTTDVAIITFDDGDLSMYALAYPLLTEYDIKATFFIVPSYIGEIGYMSWDQIREMNDYRNNKDVALFSFESHSFSHQYLGEIQHDQLLFELNESKRILEKEIGETIDVLALPFGSGAGNQQLIEAVRNAGYSFLRTSVPLAPRIHTVDGMNIPAFNVENYSNDEFVRRVLQLTKR
;
A
#
# COMPACT_ATOMS: atom_id res chain seq x y z
N MET A 1 -17.79 22.85 74.85
CA MET A 1 -16.76 21.85 75.06
C MET A 1 -16.97 20.76 74.00
N GLY A 2 -16.27 20.73 72.95
CA GLY A 2 -16.44 19.73 71.88
C GLY A 2 -15.33 19.89 70.85
N ASN A 3 -14.28 19.10 71.01
CA ASN A 3 -13.14 19.02 70.11
C ASN A 3 -13.57 18.46 68.78
N GLN A 4 -13.42 19.20 67.70
CA GLN A 4 -13.50 18.68 66.34
C GLN A 4 -12.10 18.47 65.80
N SER A 5 -11.74 17.22 65.58
CA SER A 5 -10.52 16.78 64.93
C SER A 5 -10.62 17.01 63.43
N VAL A 6 -9.78 17.86 62.87
CA VAL A 6 -9.64 18.07 61.44
C VAL A 6 -8.74 16.97 60.87
N ARG A 7 -9.30 16.13 60.01
CA ARG A 7 -8.53 15.16 59.20
C ARG A 7 -7.92 15.88 58.01
N ILE A 8 -6.61 15.93 57.96
CA ILE A 8 -5.83 16.39 56.81
C ILE A 8 -5.82 15.23 55.76
N ILE A 9 -6.46 15.44 54.63
CA ILE A 9 -6.34 14.55 53.47
C ILE A 9 -5.11 14.99 52.71
N SER A 10 -4.08 14.17 52.73
CA SER A 10 -2.85 14.36 51.95
C SER A 10 -3.13 13.95 50.52
N THR A 11 -3.27 14.91 49.62
CA THR A 11 -3.37 14.67 48.16
C THR A 11 -1.97 14.51 47.62
N ALA A 12 -1.59 13.29 47.30
CA ALA A 12 -0.36 13.02 46.59
C ALA A 12 -0.50 13.50 45.13
N PHE A 13 0.24 14.56 44.80
CA PHE A 13 0.40 15.01 43.41
C PHE A 13 1.36 14.06 42.69
N LEU A 14 0.80 13.28 41.76
CA LEU A 14 1.57 12.49 40.82
C LEU A 14 2.16 13.45 39.77
N LEU A 15 3.44 13.78 39.87
CA LEU A 15 4.17 14.51 38.86
C LEU A 15 4.38 13.58 37.65
N LEU A 16 3.58 13.78 36.62
CA LEU A 16 3.89 13.25 35.30
C LEU A 16 5.10 14.03 34.73
N ILE A 17 6.25 13.40 34.75
CA ILE A 17 7.41 13.91 34.02
C ILE A 17 7.18 13.64 32.55
N CYS A 18 6.64 14.61 31.82
CA CYS A 18 6.74 14.63 30.35
C CYS A 18 8.22 14.88 30.02
N SER A 19 8.96 13.81 29.72
CA SER A 19 10.23 13.92 29.01
C SER A 19 9.95 14.40 27.61
N SER A 20 10.15 15.71 27.37
CA SER A 20 10.24 16.27 26.03
C SER A 20 11.43 15.63 25.31
N PHE A 21 11.16 14.68 24.43
CA PHE A 21 12.14 14.26 23.43
C PHE A 21 12.40 15.45 22.50
N ALA A 22 13.57 16.06 22.65
CA ALA A 22 14.08 16.99 21.67
C ALA A 22 14.29 16.22 20.36
N TYR A 23 13.50 16.53 19.36
CA TYR A 23 13.78 16.11 17.99
C TYR A 23 15.07 16.82 17.56
N GLY A 24 16.17 16.08 17.54
CA GLY A 24 17.39 16.51 16.86
C GLY A 24 17.11 16.54 15.37
N ASN A 25 17.45 17.65 14.74
CA ASN A 25 17.40 17.90 13.30
C ASN A 25 18.51 17.09 12.58
N ASP A 26 18.47 15.77 12.68
CA ASP A 26 19.27 14.89 11.83
C ASP A 26 18.30 14.20 10.87
N SER A 27 18.39 14.55 9.60
CA SER A 27 17.64 14.01 8.45
C SER A 27 18.01 12.56 8.11
N GLN A 28 18.25 11.74 9.12
CA GLN A 28 18.35 10.30 8.94
C GLN A 28 16.94 9.72 9.06
N PRO A 29 16.50 8.90 8.08
CA PRO A 29 15.21 8.22 8.20
C PRO A 29 15.19 7.45 9.51
N VAL A 30 14.15 7.65 10.31
CA VAL A 30 13.93 6.87 11.53
C VAL A 30 13.97 5.40 11.10
N PRO A 31 14.90 4.57 11.61
CA PRO A 31 14.98 3.20 11.21
C PRO A 31 13.63 2.53 11.48
N ALA A 32 13.09 1.83 10.50
CA ALA A 32 11.83 1.12 10.60
C ALA A 32 11.83 0.28 11.88
N VAL A 33 10.98 0.66 12.83
CA VAL A 33 10.87 -0.08 14.10
C VAL A 33 10.08 -1.34 13.79
N ARG A 34 10.77 -2.47 13.74
CA ARG A 34 10.08 -3.76 13.66
C ARG A 34 9.37 -3.99 14.99
N TYR A 35 8.06 -3.87 15.01
CA TYR A 35 7.22 -4.04 16.20
C TYR A 35 7.36 -5.41 16.86
N TRP A 36 7.88 -6.42 16.14
CA TRP A 36 8.13 -7.77 16.61
C TRP A 36 9.57 -8.07 17.04
N LYS A 37 10.49 -7.09 16.95
CA LYS A 37 11.83 -7.24 17.52
C LYS A 37 11.82 -6.87 19.00
N PRO A 38 12.35 -7.72 19.90
CA PRO A 38 12.54 -7.33 21.29
C PRO A 38 13.46 -6.10 21.37
N THR A 39 12.96 -5.02 21.96
CA THR A 39 13.71 -3.75 22.14
C THR A 39 14.73 -3.81 23.28
N THR A 40 14.85 -4.93 23.98
CA THR A 40 15.77 -5.09 25.09
C THR A 40 17.08 -5.72 24.61
N GLY A 41 18.15 -5.01 24.82
CA GLY A 41 19.58 -5.20 24.54
C GLY A 41 20.24 -6.58 24.62
N SER A 42 19.57 -7.63 24.32
CA SER A 42 20.18 -8.90 23.97
C SER A 42 20.48 -8.90 22.47
N SER A 43 21.73 -9.09 22.13
CA SER A 43 22.28 -9.13 20.77
C SER A 43 21.79 -10.30 19.89
N ILE A 44 20.59 -10.80 20.12
CA ILE A 44 19.94 -11.72 19.21
C ILE A 44 19.25 -10.85 18.15
N SER A 45 20.02 -10.46 17.15
CA SER A 45 19.41 -10.06 15.89
C SER A 45 18.80 -11.32 15.27
N VAL A 46 17.54 -11.59 15.56
CA VAL A 46 16.75 -12.50 14.73
C VAL A 46 16.54 -11.73 13.42
N ARG A 47 17.56 -11.74 12.55
CA ARG A 47 17.31 -11.51 11.14
C ARG A 47 16.36 -12.63 10.75
N THR A 48 15.14 -12.30 10.41
CA THR A 48 14.28 -13.21 9.67
C THR A 48 15.09 -13.58 8.44
N VAL A 49 15.56 -14.81 8.38
CA VAL A 49 16.27 -15.30 7.20
C VAL A 49 15.21 -15.23 6.11
N ASP A 50 15.46 -14.46 5.05
CA ASP A 50 14.58 -14.46 3.89
C ASP A 50 14.45 -15.90 3.40
N PRO A 51 13.29 -16.56 3.56
CA PRO A 51 13.12 -17.98 3.25
C PRO A 51 13.32 -18.26 1.76
N TYR A 52 13.26 -17.22 0.92
CA TYR A 52 13.42 -17.31 -0.52
C TYR A 52 14.83 -16.97 -1.01
N SER A 53 15.74 -16.54 -0.12
CA SER A 53 17.11 -16.10 -0.48
C SER A 53 17.92 -17.16 -1.20
N GLN A 54 17.71 -18.44 -0.89
CA GLN A 54 18.41 -19.59 -1.47
C GLN A 54 17.75 -20.13 -2.75
N ILE A 55 16.54 -19.66 -3.08
CA ILE A 55 15.83 -20.10 -4.27
C ILE A 55 16.41 -19.34 -5.48
N PRO A 56 16.79 -20.01 -6.58
CA PRO A 56 17.27 -19.35 -7.78
C PRO A 56 16.19 -18.40 -8.34
N LYS A 57 16.62 -17.24 -8.87
CA LYS A 57 15.69 -16.37 -9.59
C LYS A 57 15.12 -17.09 -10.81
N PRO A 58 13.85 -16.87 -11.15
CA PRO A 58 13.27 -17.44 -12.33
C PRO A 58 14.08 -17.05 -13.59
N PRO A 59 14.15 -17.94 -14.61
CA PRO A 59 14.80 -17.61 -15.87
C PRO A 59 14.06 -16.51 -16.61
N ALA A 60 14.76 -15.84 -17.51
CA ALA A 60 14.17 -14.88 -18.42
C ALA A 60 13.06 -15.54 -19.26
N ARG A 61 12.04 -14.75 -19.62
CA ARG A 61 10.88 -15.15 -20.43
C ARG A 61 10.80 -14.30 -21.69
N SER A 62 10.43 -14.93 -22.78
CA SER A 62 10.08 -14.20 -24.01
C SER A 62 8.71 -13.50 -23.92
N ASP A 63 7.92 -13.81 -22.90
CA ASP A 63 6.53 -13.42 -22.74
C ASP A 63 6.25 -13.15 -21.25
N PRO A 64 6.83 -12.06 -20.69
CA PRO A 64 6.66 -11.69 -19.30
C PRO A 64 5.23 -11.34 -18.97
N LYS A 65 4.82 -11.59 -17.73
CA LYS A 65 3.49 -11.27 -17.22
C LYS A 65 3.54 -10.11 -16.25
N LEU A 66 2.42 -9.37 -16.20
CA LEU A 66 2.13 -8.39 -15.17
C LEU A 66 1.24 -9.04 -14.11
N LEU A 67 1.68 -9.00 -12.86
CA LEU A 67 0.89 -9.33 -11.69
C LEU A 67 0.69 -8.07 -10.86
N VAL A 68 -0.55 -7.63 -10.67
CA VAL A 68 -0.87 -6.59 -9.68
C VAL A 68 -1.46 -7.29 -8.47
N VAL A 69 -0.86 -7.12 -7.30
CA VAL A 69 -1.39 -7.64 -6.02
C VAL A 69 -1.99 -6.50 -5.22
N MET A 70 -3.18 -6.73 -4.66
CA MET A 70 -3.98 -5.74 -3.98
C MET A 70 -4.18 -6.16 -2.52
N TYR A 71 -3.66 -5.36 -1.62
CA TYR A 71 -3.85 -5.47 -0.17
C TYR A 71 -4.80 -4.37 0.33
N HIS A 72 -5.33 -4.54 1.52
CA HIS A 72 -6.12 -3.52 2.21
C HIS A 72 -5.49 -3.27 3.60
N ASN A 73 -5.94 -3.96 4.63
CA ASN A 73 -5.47 -3.74 5.99
C ASN A 73 -4.38 -4.74 6.39
N LEU A 74 -3.37 -4.28 7.12
CA LEU A 74 -2.41 -5.14 7.80
C LEU A 74 -2.71 -5.23 9.29
N VAL A 75 -2.63 -6.44 9.85
CA VAL A 75 -2.95 -6.69 11.26
C VAL A 75 -1.95 -7.66 11.89
N PHE A 76 -1.92 -7.73 13.21
CA PHE A 76 -1.24 -8.79 13.94
C PHE A 76 -2.19 -9.96 14.18
N GLY A 77 -1.85 -11.12 13.66
CA GLY A 77 -2.65 -12.34 13.78
C GLY A 77 -3.81 -12.40 12.80
N ARG A 78 -4.52 -13.54 12.83
CA ARG A 78 -5.69 -13.75 11.98
C ARG A 78 -6.94 -13.16 12.62
N THR A 79 -7.60 -12.28 11.88
CA THR A 79 -8.93 -11.78 12.22
C THR A 79 -9.98 -12.42 11.33
N GLY A 80 -11.27 -12.30 11.67
CA GLY A 80 -12.36 -12.81 10.83
C GLY A 80 -12.60 -12.00 9.55
N ASN A 81 -11.95 -10.85 9.38
CA ASN A 81 -12.08 -10.03 8.18
C ASN A 81 -11.15 -10.55 7.08
N VAL A 82 -11.70 -10.86 5.90
CA VAL A 82 -10.97 -11.40 4.75
C VAL A 82 -9.98 -10.39 4.16
N TYR A 83 -10.23 -9.10 4.32
CA TYR A 83 -9.34 -8.03 3.83
C TYR A 83 -8.16 -7.73 4.74
N ASN A 84 -8.12 -8.33 5.95
CA ASN A 84 -7.01 -8.15 6.87
C ASN A 84 -5.91 -9.17 6.55
N ARG A 85 -4.74 -8.69 6.13
CA ARG A 85 -3.56 -9.53 5.96
C ARG A 85 -2.72 -9.53 7.22
N ASP A 86 -2.40 -10.71 7.77
CA ASP A 86 -1.46 -10.82 8.88
C ASP A 86 -0.06 -10.31 8.46
N ILE A 87 0.58 -9.50 9.32
CA ILE A 87 1.85 -8.84 8.98
C ILE A 87 3.00 -9.83 8.69
N TYR A 88 3.02 -10.98 9.36
CA TYR A 88 4.03 -12.01 9.09
C TYR A 88 3.80 -12.69 7.74
N ASN A 89 2.52 -12.89 7.39
CA ASN A 89 2.17 -13.38 6.06
C ASN A 89 2.50 -12.35 4.99
N PHE A 90 2.26 -11.07 5.24
CA PHE A 90 2.62 -9.99 4.33
C PHE A 90 4.14 -9.91 4.11
N GLU A 91 4.95 -10.04 5.15
CA GLU A 91 6.42 -10.09 5.02
C GLU A 91 6.85 -11.23 4.09
N HIS A 92 6.27 -12.41 4.25
CA HIS A 92 6.54 -13.54 3.35
C HIS A 92 6.10 -13.29 1.93
N ASP A 93 4.92 -12.69 1.74
CA ASP A 93 4.39 -12.37 0.41
C ASP A 93 5.34 -11.45 -0.35
N VAL A 94 5.78 -10.35 0.27
CA VAL A 94 6.66 -9.37 -0.39
C VAL A 94 8.06 -9.93 -0.66
N LEU A 95 8.59 -10.79 0.22
CA LEU A 95 9.85 -11.50 -0.02
C LEU A 95 9.73 -12.50 -1.17
N PHE A 96 8.62 -13.24 -1.24
CA PHE A 96 8.33 -14.13 -2.35
C PHE A 96 8.21 -13.34 -3.67
N LEU A 97 7.47 -12.22 -3.67
CA LEU A 97 7.32 -11.37 -4.86
C LEU A 97 8.68 -10.80 -5.30
N LYS A 98 9.45 -10.22 -4.39
CA LYS A 98 10.79 -9.68 -4.67
C LYS A 98 11.73 -10.73 -5.26
N ARG A 99 11.59 -11.98 -4.86
CA ARG A 99 12.43 -13.08 -5.38
C ARG A 99 12.03 -13.50 -6.78
N ASN A 100 10.74 -13.50 -7.07
CA ASN A 100 10.19 -14.11 -8.28
C ASN A 100 9.83 -13.12 -9.37
N PHE A 101 9.71 -11.82 -9.05
CA PHE A 101 9.27 -10.77 -9.95
C PHE A 101 10.24 -9.59 -9.88
N GLU A 102 10.27 -8.82 -10.92
CA GLU A 102 10.77 -7.46 -10.86
C GLU A 102 9.64 -6.58 -10.33
N ILE A 103 9.87 -5.92 -9.18
CA ILE A 103 8.86 -5.04 -8.58
C ILE A 103 8.95 -3.67 -9.24
N ILE A 104 7.84 -3.25 -9.85
CA ILE A 104 7.71 -1.98 -10.57
C ILE A 104 6.55 -1.16 -10.01
N ASP A 105 6.47 0.12 -10.39
CA ASP A 105 5.34 1.02 -10.19
C ASP A 105 4.57 1.25 -11.51
N PHE A 106 3.53 2.10 -11.47
CA PHE A 106 2.75 2.42 -12.67
C PHE A 106 3.50 3.29 -13.66
N ASP A 107 4.46 4.12 -13.25
CA ASP A 107 5.32 4.89 -14.15
C ASP A 107 6.21 3.97 -14.96
N GLU A 108 6.79 2.97 -14.31
CA GLU A 108 7.59 1.96 -15.01
C GLU A 108 6.72 1.10 -15.94
N LEU A 109 5.49 0.77 -15.52
CA LEU A 109 4.52 0.09 -16.40
C LEU A 109 4.23 0.94 -17.64
N GLN A 110 4.00 2.24 -17.48
CA GLN A 110 3.78 3.16 -18.61
C GLN A 110 4.96 3.13 -19.60
N ARG A 111 6.18 3.18 -19.11
CA ARG A 111 7.39 3.11 -19.94
C ARG A 111 7.54 1.79 -20.67
N ILE A 112 7.15 0.67 -20.02
CA ILE A 112 7.15 -0.65 -20.66
C ILE A 112 6.10 -0.72 -21.78
N LEU A 113 4.89 -0.22 -21.53
CA LEU A 113 3.81 -0.21 -22.52
C LEU A 113 4.12 0.73 -23.70
N ALA A 114 4.81 1.85 -23.43
CA ALA A 114 5.32 2.76 -24.46
C ALA A 114 6.53 2.20 -25.24
N LYS A 115 7.09 1.06 -24.82
CA LYS A 115 8.31 0.43 -25.35
C LYS A 115 9.59 1.23 -25.11
N ASP A 116 9.57 2.09 -24.11
CA ASP A 116 10.76 2.84 -23.66
C ASP A 116 11.61 2.04 -22.67
N ARG A 117 11.08 0.90 -22.23
CA ARG A 117 11.74 -0.04 -21.33
C ARG A 117 11.39 -1.47 -21.69
N ASP A 118 12.40 -2.31 -21.88
CA ASP A 118 12.23 -3.75 -22.06
C ASP A 118 12.25 -4.50 -20.74
N VAL A 119 11.46 -5.59 -20.66
CA VAL A 119 11.47 -6.52 -19.54
C VAL A 119 11.59 -7.95 -20.05
N THR A 120 12.38 -8.75 -19.35
CA THR A 120 12.61 -10.17 -19.67
C THR A 120 12.18 -11.11 -18.53
N THR A 121 11.64 -10.56 -17.45
CA THR A 121 11.11 -11.30 -16.29
C THR A 121 9.67 -10.87 -16.02
N ASP A 122 8.89 -11.73 -15.38
CA ASP A 122 7.59 -11.31 -14.88
C ASP A 122 7.74 -10.13 -13.93
N VAL A 123 6.84 -9.17 -14.02
CA VAL A 123 6.81 -7.98 -13.17
C VAL A 123 5.64 -8.03 -12.20
N ALA A 124 5.81 -7.40 -11.04
CA ALA A 124 4.72 -7.24 -10.08
C ALA A 124 4.60 -5.79 -9.61
N ILE A 125 3.36 -5.33 -9.44
CA ILE A 125 3.02 -4.09 -8.76
C ILE A 125 2.34 -4.46 -7.45
N ILE A 126 2.85 -3.93 -6.33
CA ILE A 126 2.25 -4.11 -5.01
C ILE A 126 1.37 -2.91 -4.74
N THR A 127 0.10 -3.14 -4.45
CA THR A 127 -0.86 -2.06 -4.22
C THR A 127 -1.60 -2.24 -2.90
N PHE A 128 -2.01 -1.11 -2.32
CA PHE A 128 -2.86 -1.03 -1.13
C PHE A 128 -4.04 -0.12 -1.40
N ASP A 129 -5.23 -0.52 -0.99
CA ASP A 129 -6.46 0.25 -1.18
C ASP A 129 -6.94 0.89 0.13
N ASP A 130 -7.79 1.92 0.03
CA ASP A 130 -8.56 2.62 1.06
C ASP A 130 -7.82 3.70 1.86
N GLY A 131 -6.53 3.57 2.16
CA GLY A 131 -5.80 4.52 2.99
C GLY A 131 -5.83 4.23 4.50
N ASP A 132 -6.04 2.94 4.89
CA ASP A 132 -6.03 2.49 6.29
C ASP A 132 -4.71 2.85 7.01
N LEU A 133 -4.78 3.17 8.30
CA LEU A 133 -3.64 3.57 9.12
C LEU A 133 -2.53 2.49 9.17
N SER A 134 -2.87 1.22 8.99
CA SER A 134 -1.89 0.14 8.97
C SER A 134 -0.91 0.23 7.80
N MET A 135 -1.25 0.95 6.73
CA MET A 135 -0.33 1.22 5.62
C MET A 135 0.88 2.03 6.10
N TYR A 136 0.65 3.09 6.89
CA TYR A 136 1.72 3.86 7.50
C TYR A 136 2.40 3.11 8.65
N ALA A 137 1.60 2.50 9.55
CA ALA A 137 2.13 1.92 10.77
C ALA A 137 2.88 0.59 10.57
N LEU A 138 2.50 -0.21 9.56
CA LEU A 138 3.00 -1.56 9.33
C LEU A 138 3.61 -1.77 7.95
N ALA A 139 2.93 -1.37 6.86
CA ALA A 139 3.45 -1.58 5.52
C ALA A 139 4.68 -0.70 5.23
N TYR A 140 4.61 0.60 5.51
CA TYR A 140 5.67 1.56 5.25
C TYR A 140 7.03 1.13 5.83
N PRO A 141 7.18 0.84 7.14
CA PRO A 141 8.46 0.42 7.71
C PRO A 141 8.97 -0.90 7.13
N LEU A 142 8.08 -1.85 6.83
CA LEU A 142 8.49 -3.14 6.28
C LEU A 142 8.95 -3.01 4.82
N LEU A 143 8.21 -2.29 3.99
CA LEU A 143 8.57 -2.05 2.59
C LEU A 143 9.88 -1.26 2.47
N THR A 144 10.07 -0.26 3.34
CA THR A 144 11.32 0.51 3.45
C THR A 144 12.50 -0.39 3.79
N GLU A 145 12.34 -1.29 4.77
CA GLU A 145 13.43 -2.21 5.17
C GLU A 145 13.87 -3.12 4.03
N TYR A 146 12.91 -3.56 3.22
CA TYR A 146 13.21 -4.45 2.10
C TYR A 146 13.45 -3.74 0.77
N ASP A 147 13.44 -2.40 0.73
CA ASP A 147 13.64 -1.62 -0.50
C ASP A 147 12.63 -2.05 -1.59
N ILE A 148 11.34 -2.02 -1.25
CA ILE A 148 10.25 -2.50 -2.10
C ILE A 148 9.30 -1.36 -2.43
N LYS A 149 9.04 -1.17 -3.74
CA LYS A 149 8.06 -0.22 -4.25
C LYS A 149 6.63 -0.67 -3.97
N ALA A 150 5.74 0.29 -3.69
CA ALA A 150 4.30 0.08 -3.60
C ALA A 150 3.51 1.32 -4.00
N THR A 151 2.31 1.11 -4.51
CA THR A 151 1.33 2.16 -4.83
C THR A 151 0.16 2.08 -3.85
N PHE A 152 -0.24 3.23 -3.31
CA PHE A 152 -1.35 3.36 -2.36
C PHE A 152 -2.51 4.09 -3.02
N PHE A 153 -3.65 3.42 -3.14
CA PHE A 153 -4.88 3.98 -3.68
C PHE A 153 -5.71 4.58 -2.54
N ILE A 154 -5.84 5.89 -2.58
CA ILE A 154 -6.38 6.69 -1.48
C ILE A 154 -7.81 7.12 -1.75
N VAL A 155 -8.66 7.03 -0.74
CA VAL A 155 -9.99 7.61 -0.67
C VAL A 155 -9.90 8.94 0.10
N PRO A 156 -9.86 10.12 -0.56
CA PRO A 156 -9.62 11.39 0.12
C PRO A 156 -10.59 11.69 1.26
N SER A 157 -11.85 11.28 1.16
CA SER A 157 -12.84 11.52 2.22
C SER A 157 -12.60 10.73 3.50
N TYR A 158 -11.72 9.71 3.48
CA TYR A 158 -11.38 8.92 4.65
C TYR A 158 -10.17 9.46 5.39
N ILE A 159 -9.32 10.25 4.71
CA ILE A 159 -8.04 10.70 5.26
C ILE A 159 -8.25 11.69 6.42
N GLY A 160 -7.64 11.36 7.57
CA GLY A 160 -7.81 12.09 8.82
C GLY A 160 -8.92 11.55 9.72
N GLU A 161 -9.75 10.63 9.24
CA GLU A 161 -10.73 9.93 10.06
C GLU A 161 -10.08 8.84 10.92
N ILE A 162 -10.77 8.41 11.99
CA ILE A 162 -10.26 7.38 12.91
C ILE A 162 -10.03 6.07 12.15
N GLY A 163 -8.80 5.55 12.21
CA GLY A 163 -8.42 4.31 11.55
C GLY A 163 -7.79 4.51 10.15
N TYR A 164 -7.73 5.73 9.66
CA TYR A 164 -7.11 6.07 8.38
C TYR A 164 -5.84 6.91 8.57
N MET A 165 -5.01 6.97 7.55
CA MET A 165 -3.83 7.83 7.54
C MET A 165 -4.23 9.31 7.61
N SER A 166 -3.29 10.15 8.07
CA SER A 166 -3.37 11.59 7.90
C SER A 166 -2.63 12.02 6.62
N TRP A 167 -2.93 13.24 6.14
CA TRP A 167 -2.19 13.82 5.00
C TRP A 167 -0.70 14.00 5.30
N ASP A 168 -0.31 14.28 6.55
CA ASP A 168 1.10 14.37 6.93
C ASP A 168 1.82 13.03 6.80
N GLN A 169 1.16 11.93 7.18
CA GLN A 169 1.71 10.58 7.01
C GLN A 169 1.85 10.19 5.53
N ILE A 170 0.87 10.55 4.70
CA ILE A 170 0.92 10.33 3.26
C ILE A 170 2.09 11.12 2.65
N ARG A 171 2.25 12.40 3.00
CA ARG A 171 3.37 13.23 2.52
C ARG A 171 4.72 12.69 2.97
N GLU A 172 4.86 12.25 4.22
CA GLU A 172 6.09 11.63 4.72
C GLU A 172 6.47 10.39 3.89
N MET A 173 5.51 9.52 3.58
CA MET A 173 5.75 8.35 2.74
C MET A 173 6.09 8.75 1.30
N ASN A 174 5.39 9.73 0.73
CA ASN A 174 5.61 10.21 -0.64
C ASN A 174 7.01 10.83 -0.80
N ASP A 175 7.47 11.56 0.21
CA ASP A 175 8.78 12.21 0.21
C ASP A 175 9.93 11.23 0.47
N TYR A 176 9.61 10.00 0.89
CA TYR A 176 10.65 9.02 1.21
C TYR A 176 11.46 8.62 -0.03
N ARG A 177 12.77 8.63 0.12
CA ARG A 177 13.73 8.14 -0.87
C ARG A 177 14.67 7.14 -0.22
N ASN A 178 14.98 6.06 -0.92
CA ASN A 178 15.94 5.09 -0.42
C ASN A 178 17.39 5.61 -0.55
N ASN A 179 18.36 4.80 -0.11
CA ASN A 179 19.80 5.16 -0.15
C ASN A 179 20.35 5.41 -1.58
N LYS A 180 19.56 5.13 -2.62
CA LYS A 180 19.91 5.37 -4.03
C LYS A 180 19.13 6.54 -4.62
N ASP A 181 18.45 7.32 -3.77
CA ASP A 181 17.59 8.44 -4.17
C ASP A 181 16.39 8.02 -5.05
N VAL A 182 15.87 6.81 -4.81
CA VAL A 182 14.72 6.28 -5.54
C VAL A 182 13.48 6.39 -4.66
N ALA A 183 12.39 6.95 -5.22
CA ALA A 183 11.06 6.91 -4.62
C ALA A 183 10.57 5.46 -4.55
N LEU A 184 10.11 5.03 -3.39
CA LEU A 184 9.54 3.69 -3.22
C LEU A 184 8.01 3.69 -3.22
N PHE A 185 7.39 4.82 -2.92
CA PHE A 185 5.94 4.90 -2.71
C PHE A 185 5.33 5.91 -3.66
N SER A 186 4.19 5.53 -4.23
CA SER A 186 3.32 6.41 -5.02
C SER A 186 1.91 6.35 -4.47
N PHE A 187 1.18 7.44 -4.66
CA PHE A 187 -0.19 7.60 -4.16
C PHE A 187 -1.11 7.93 -5.31
N GLU A 188 -2.20 7.19 -5.42
CA GLU A 188 -3.11 7.23 -6.55
C GLU A 188 -4.58 7.22 -6.09
N SER A 189 -5.52 7.39 -7.02
CA SER A 189 -6.92 7.58 -6.70
C SER A 189 -7.68 6.28 -6.44
N HIS A 190 -8.50 6.27 -5.37
CA HIS A 190 -9.52 5.25 -5.13
C HIS A 190 -10.94 5.83 -5.09
N SER A 191 -11.24 6.77 -5.99
CA SER A 191 -12.39 7.68 -5.99
C SER A 191 -12.41 8.63 -4.78
N PHE A 192 -13.34 9.59 -4.76
CA PHE A 192 -13.41 10.55 -3.66
C PHE A 192 -13.98 9.95 -2.38
N SER A 193 -15.07 9.16 -2.47
CA SER A 193 -15.81 8.64 -1.31
C SER A 193 -16.14 7.15 -1.38
N HIS A 194 -15.39 6.39 -2.18
CA HIS A 194 -15.47 4.92 -2.26
C HIS A 194 -16.85 4.40 -2.69
N GLN A 195 -17.48 5.04 -3.68
CA GLN A 195 -18.78 4.63 -4.22
C GLN A 195 -18.66 3.49 -5.24
N TYR A 196 -19.76 2.76 -5.47
CA TYR A 196 -19.88 1.81 -6.57
C TYR A 196 -19.97 2.56 -7.91
N LEU A 197 -18.82 2.93 -8.50
CA LEU A 197 -18.74 3.84 -9.64
C LEU A 197 -19.53 3.38 -10.87
N GLY A 198 -19.73 2.06 -11.03
CA GLY A 198 -20.55 1.51 -12.11
C GLY A 198 -22.05 1.63 -11.91
N GLU A 199 -22.52 2.09 -10.74
CA GLU A 199 -23.93 2.11 -10.35
C GLU A 199 -24.48 3.52 -10.08
N ILE A 200 -23.59 4.53 -9.99
CA ILE A 200 -23.98 5.91 -9.70
C ILE A 200 -24.31 6.69 -10.99
N GLN A 201 -25.01 7.82 -10.83
CA GLN A 201 -25.36 8.71 -11.93
C GLN A 201 -24.11 9.38 -12.49
N HIS A 202 -24.15 9.76 -13.77
CA HIS A 202 -23.00 10.31 -14.49
C HIS A 202 -22.40 11.55 -13.81
N ASP A 203 -23.21 12.49 -13.34
CA ASP A 203 -22.72 13.71 -12.67
C ASP A 203 -22.01 13.36 -11.35
N GLN A 204 -22.53 12.37 -10.61
CA GLN A 204 -21.89 11.85 -9.41
C GLN A 204 -20.57 11.15 -9.74
N LEU A 205 -20.54 10.37 -10.82
CA LEU A 205 -19.30 9.73 -11.31
C LEU A 205 -18.23 10.79 -11.62
N LEU A 206 -18.57 11.83 -12.36
CA LEU A 206 -17.64 12.92 -12.66
C LEU A 206 -17.14 13.63 -11.40
N PHE A 207 -18.00 13.82 -10.40
CA PHE A 207 -17.60 14.38 -9.11
C PHE A 207 -16.59 13.46 -8.41
N GLU A 208 -16.88 12.17 -8.27
CA GLU A 208 -16.00 11.19 -7.63
C GLU A 208 -14.59 11.15 -8.28
N LEU A 209 -14.54 11.20 -9.61
CA LEU A 209 -13.28 11.16 -10.36
C LEU A 209 -12.48 12.47 -10.20
N ASN A 210 -13.12 13.60 -10.49
CA ASN A 210 -12.42 14.87 -10.54
C ASN A 210 -12.04 15.38 -9.15
N GLU A 211 -12.91 15.21 -8.15
CA GLU A 211 -12.63 15.68 -6.80
C GLU A 211 -11.54 14.87 -6.12
N SER A 212 -11.52 13.54 -6.33
CA SER A 212 -10.42 12.72 -5.86
C SER A 212 -9.08 13.18 -6.43
N LYS A 213 -8.98 13.27 -7.76
CA LYS A 213 -7.76 13.72 -8.45
C LYS A 213 -7.30 15.09 -7.95
N ARG A 214 -8.21 16.07 -7.91
CA ARG A 214 -7.92 17.45 -7.48
C ARG A 214 -7.36 17.52 -6.05
N ILE A 215 -7.95 16.76 -5.11
CA ILE A 215 -7.50 16.77 -3.72
C ILE A 215 -6.13 16.08 -3.61
N LEU A 216 -5.96 14.92 -4.21
CA LEU A 216 -4.70 14.19 -4.16
C LEU A 216 -3.56 15.00 -4.76
N GLU A 217 -3.73 15.57 -5.96
CA GLU A 217 -2.73 16.42 -6.61
C GLU A 217 -2.37 17.64 -5.74
N LYS A 218 -3.36 18.25 -5.08
CA LYS A 218 -3.14 19.38 -4.17
C LYS A 218 -2.33 18.99 -2.93
N GLU A 219 -2.65 17.84 -2.31
CA GLU A 219 -2.06 17.43 -1.03
C GLU A 219 -0.69 16.76 -1.18
N ILE A 220 -0.46 16.10 -2.32
CA ILE A 220 0.77 15.34 -2.61
C ILE A 220 1.74 16.16 -3.48
N GLY A 221 1.22 16.99 -4.37
CA GLY A 221 2.03 17.82 -5.28
C GLY A 221 2.52 17.07 -6.52
N GLU A 222 2.00 15.88 -6.79
CA GLU A 222 2.31 15.06 -7.96
C GLU A 222 1.06 14.83 -8.80
N THR A 223 1.22 14.46 -10.08
CA THR A 223 0.10 14.10 -10.96
C THR A 223 -0.47 12.75 -10.54
N ILE A 224 -1.80 12.66 -10.52
CA ILE A 224 -2.52 11.43 -10.20
C ILE A 224 -3.02 10.81 -11.49
N ASP A 225 -2.42 9.71 -11.90
CA ASP A 225 -2.64 9.12 -13.23
C ASP A 225 -3.37 7.78 -13.21
N VAL A 226 -3.57 7.18 -12.04
CA VAL A 226 -4.17 5.86 -11.90
C VAL A 226 -5.43 5.94 -11.05
N LEU A 227 -6.52 5.37 -11.54
CA LEU A 227 -7.73 5.11 -10.74
C LEU A 227 -7.83 3.61 -10.43
N ALA A 228 -8.01 3.26 -9.17
CA ALA A 228 -8.48 1.93 -8.78
C ALA A 228 -9.99 1.96 -8.56
N LEU A 229 -10.71 0.99 -9.12
CA LEU A 229 -12.17 0.90 -8.97
C LEU A 229 -12.54 0.37 -7.58
N PRO A 230 -13.27 1.15 -6.76
CA PRO A 230 -13.88 0.62 -5.55
C PRO A 230 -14.75 -0.59 -5.84
N PHE A 231 -14.55 -1.68 -5.09
CA PHE A 231 -15.26 -2.96 -5.27
C PHE A 231 -15.10 -3.60 -6.67
N GLY A 232 -14.25 -3.06 -7.54
CA GLY A 232 -14.20 -3.41 -8.96
C GLY A 232 -15.44 -3.01 -9.75
N SER A 233 -16.31 -2.15 -9.17
CA SER A 233 -17.59 -1.74 -9.76
C SER A 233 -17.39 -0.95 -11.04
N GLY A 234 -18.02 -1.39 -12.12
CA GLY A 234 -17.93 -0.76 -13.44
C GLY A 234 -16.78 -1.28 -14.32
N ALA A 235 -16.06 -2.34 -13.90
CA ALA A 235 -15.05 -2.96 -14.74
C ALA A 235 -15.63 -3.34 -16.13
N GLY A 236 -14.98 -2.87 -17.20
CA GLY A 236 -15.45 -3.12 -18.59
C GLY A 236 -16.62 -2.24 -19.03
N ASN A 237 -17.15 -1.36 -18.20
CA ASN A 237 -18.19 -0.38 -18.61
C ASN A 237 -17.55 0.74 -19.45
N GLN A 238 -17.91 0.79 -20.74
CA GLN A 238 -17.32 1.74 -21.69
C GLN A 238 -17.59 3.22 -21.32
N GLN A 239 -18.78 3.55 -20.79
CA GLN A 239 -19.13 4.90 -20.37
C GLN A 239 -18.28 5.35 -19.17
N LEU A 240 -18.03 4.43 -18.21
CA LEU A 240 -17.15 4.71 -17.09
C LEU A 240 -15.70 4.88 -17.57
N ILE A 241 -15.20 4.00 -18.43
CA ILE A 241 -13.85 4.08 -19.00
C ILE A 241 -13.65 5.42 -19.73
N GLU A 242 -14.65 5.88 -20.49
CA GLU A 242 -14.60 7.18 -21.16
C GLU A 242 -14.56 8.33 -20.16
N ALA A 243 -15.38 8.27 -19.10
CA ALA A 243 -15.37 9.29 -18.04
C ALA A 243 -14.00 9.33 -17.31
N VAL A 244 -13.40 8.17 -17.03
CA VAL A 244 -12.06 8.06 -16.41
C VAL A 244 -10.99 8.71 -17.30
N ARG A 245 -11.00 8.43 -18.61
CA ARG A 245 -10.08 9.08 -19.56
C ARG A 245 -10.28 10.59 -19.63
N ASN A 246 -11.54 11.04 -19.67
CA ASN A 246 -11.88 12.46 -19.73
C ASN A 246 -11.50 13.21 -18.44
N ALA A 247 -11.49 12.53 -17.30
CA ALA A 247 -10.96 13.04 -16.03
C ALA A 247 -9.42 13.07 -15.98
N GLY A 248 -8.75 12.58 -17.04
CA GLY A 248 -7.29 12.66 -17.18
C GLY A 248 -6.52 11.54 -16.46
N TYR A 249 -7.15 10.39 -16.23
CA TYR A 249 -6.44 9.20 -15.78
C TYR A 249 -5.88 8.41 -16.96
N SER A 250 -4.65 7.95 -16.85
CA SER A 250 -3.97 7.13 -17.84
C SER A 250 -4.22 5.63 -17.64
N PHE A 251 -4.51 5.23 -16.41
CA PHE A 251 -4.71 3.83 -16.03
C PHE A 251 -5.97 3.63 -15.20
N LEU A 252 -6.60 2.47 -15.39
CA LEU A 252 -7.74 2.00 -14.59
C LEU A 252 -7.46 0.58 -14.08
N ARG A 253 -7.26 0.44 -12.76
CA ARG A 253 -7.06 -0.85 -12.10
C ARG A 253 -8.41 -1.42 -11.65
N THR A 254 -8.64 -2.68 -11.98
CA THR A 254 -9.82 -3.47 -11.61
C THR A 254 -9.45 -4.52 -10.57
N SER A 255 -10.43 -5.27 -10.05
CA SER A 255 -10.22 -6.37 -9.09
C SER A 255 -10.37 -7.76 -9.74
N VAL A 256 -10.17 -7.86 -11.06
CA VAL A 256 -10.23 -9.14 -11.77
C VAL A 256 -8.92 -9.92 -11.53
N PRO A 257 -8.96 -11.16 -10.98
CA PRO A 257 -7.74 -11.90 -10.62
C PRO A 257 -7.09 -12.56 -11.84
N LEU A 258 -6.33 -11.78 -12.60
CA LEU A 258 -5.59 -12.25 -13.79
C LEU A 258 -4.14 -11.71 -13.75
N ALA A 259 -3.23 -12.40 -14.44
CA ALA A 259 -1.89 -11.94 -14.72
C ALA A 259 -1.66 -12.01 -16.25
N PRO A 260 -2.02 -10.94 -17.00
CA PRO A 260 -1.88 -10.90 -18.45
C PRO A 260 -0.40 -10.85 -18.87
N ARG A 261 -0.14 -11.13 -20.14
CA ARG A 261 1.13 -10.83 -20.79
C ARG A 261 1.33 -9.32 -20.80
N ILE A 262 2.48 -8.84 -20.37
CA ILE A 262 2.69 -7.40 -20.15
C ILE A 262 2.42 -6.57 -21.42
N HIS A 263 2.83 -7.08 -22.58
CA HIS A 263 2.64 -6.36 -23.86
C HIS A 263 1.20 -6.36 -24.39
N THR A 264 0.28 -7.08 -23.72
CA THR A 264 -1.15 -7.12 -24.08
C THR A 264 -2.03 -6.43 -23.03
N VAL A 265 -1.43 -5.77 -22.06
CA VAL A 265 -2.16 -5.04 -21.01
C VAL A 265 -2.91 -3.86 -21.63
N ASP A 266 -4.21 -3.80 -21.37
CA ASP A 266 -5.01 -2.60 -21.60
C ASP A 266 -4.90 -1.70 -20.36
N GLY A 267 -4.35 -0.50 -20.53
CA GLY A 267 -4.19 0.47 -19.44
C GLY A 267 -5.51 0.86 -18.78
N MET A 268 -6.63 0.76 -19.51
CA MET A 268 -7.97 1.03 -18.97
C MET A 268 -8.69 -0.20 -18.42
N ASN A 269 -7.97 -1.31 -18.26
CA ASN A 269 -8.52 -2.54 -17.67
C ASN A 269 -7.41 -3.39 -17.05
N ILE A 270 -6.64 -2.81 -16.13
CA ILE A 270 -5.52 -3.50 -15.46
C ILE A 270 -6.10 -4.43 -14.40
N PRO A 271 -5.95 -5.75 -14.54
CA PRO A 271 -6.44 -6.70 -13.55
C PRO A 271 -5.57 -6.69 -12.30
N ALA A 272 -6.17 -6.96 -11.13
CA ALA A 272 -5.48 -7.11 -9.88
C ALA A 272 -5.99 -8.29 -9.07
N PHE A 273 -5.08 -8.94 -8.37
CA PHE A 273 -5.33 -10.08 -7.50
C PHE A 273 -5.48 -9.62 -6.05
N ASN A 274 -6.70 -9.74 -5.51
CA ASN A 274 -6.97 -9.43 -4.10
C ASN A 274 -6.34 -10.47 -3.17
N VAL A 275 -5.49 -10.01 -2.25
CA VAL A 275 -4.83 -10.84 -1.25
C VAL A 275 -5.66 -10.83 0.03
N GLU A 276 -6.17 -11.99 0.39
CA GLU A 276 -7.03 -12.19 1.53
C GLU A 276 -6.28 -12.83 2.72
N ASN A 277 -6.99 -13.02 3.83
CA ASN A 277 -6.46 -13.63 5.07
C ASN A 277 -6.32 -15.15 4.97
N TYR A 278 -5.52 -15.65 4.06
CA TYR A 278 -5.14 -17.07 3.93
C TYR A 278 -3.64 -17.29 4.23
N SER A 279 -3.19 -18.55 4.20
CA SER A 279 -1.77 -18.87 4.48
C SER A 279 -0.83 -18.40 3.37
N ASN A 280 0.47 -18.30 3.65
CA ASN A 280 1.50 -18.01 2.66
C ASN A 280 1.56 -19.08 1.55
N ASP A 281 1.42 -20.35 1.89
CA ASP A 281 1.39 -21.42 0.89
C ASP A 281 0.25 -21.23 -0.09
N GLU A 282 -0.91 -20.80 0.39
CA GLU A 282 -2.05 -20.49 -0.47
C GLU A 282 -1.79 -19.26 -1.33
N PHE A 283 -1.15 -18.21 -0.80
CA PHE A 283 -0.71 -17.06 -1.58
C PHE A 283 0.22 -17.47 -2.71
N VAL A 284 1.29 -18.20 -2.38
CA VAL A 284 2.27 -18.71 -3.35
C VAL A 284 1.57 -19.55 -4.43
N ARG A 285 0.70 -20.48 -4.01
CA ARG A 285 -0.05 -21.34 -4.93
C ARG A 285 -0.90 -20.52 -5.93
N ARG A 286 -1.64 -19.52 -5.43
CA ARG A 286 -2.49 -18.65 -6.27
C ARG A 286 -1.66 -17.82 -7.24
N VAL A 287 -0.56 -17.22 -6.78
CA VAL A 287 0.34 -16.44 -7.65
C VAL A 287 0.95 -17.31 -8.74
N LEU A 288 1.45 -18.51 -8.39
CA LEU A 288 1.99 -19.46 -9.39
C LEU A 288 0.93 -19.91 -10.40
N GLN A 289 -0.30 -20.13 -9.96
CA GLN A 289 -1.42 -20.48 -10.83
C GLN A 289 -1.77 -19.34 -11.80
N LEU A 290 -1.85 -18.07 -11.32
CA LEU A 290 -2.13 -16.90 -12.16
C LEU A 290 -1.03 -16.69 -13.21
N THR A 291 0.22 -16.85 -12.80
CA THR A 291 1.37 -16.64 -13.67
C THR A 291 1.73 -17.88 -14.51
N LYS A 292 1.06 -19.02 -14.25
CA LYS A 292 1.33 -20.31 -14.93
C LYS A 292 2.81 -20.70 -14.86
N ARG A 293 3.30 -20.64 -13.65
CA ARG A 293 4.65 -21.10 -13.28
C ARG A 293 4.62 -22.49 -12.67
#